data_fed00f12365023bdf8754fba33893603
#
_entry.id   fed00f12365023bdf8754fba33893603
#
_cell.length_a   1.000
_cell.length_b   1.000
_cell.length_c   1.000
_cell.angle_alpha   90.00
_cell.angle_beta   90.00
_cell.angle_gamma   90.00
#
_symmetry.space_group_name_H-M   'P 1'
#
loop_
_entity.id
_entity.type
_entity.pdbx_description
1 polymer ?
#
loop_
_entity_poly.entity_id
_entity_poly.type
_entity_poly.pdbx_seq_one_letter_code
_entity_poly.pdbx_strand_id
1 'polypeptide(L)'
;MSASITVTSLSFTWPDGSPVFEGLDVAFGPGRTGLVGVNGSGKSTLLRLVAGELAPADGTVRVAGEVGYLPQNVTLDTALRVDEALGIAAQRAALHAIEAGDVSEKHFETVGDDWDVEERALAALGELGLGHIELDRTVGEVSGGESVLLRLAALLLRRPDVLLLDEPTNNLDLYARKRLYAAVQSWPGVMVVVSHDRELLDLVDQIADLRSGEIAWYGGNYSVYEEALEIEQEAAERMVRVAEADFRKQKRELTDAQVKLARRKRYGQKMWDQKREPKIVMGARKRAAQESAGKHRIMHEEKLAEARERLDEAVEAVRDDDEIRVDLPYTAVPPGRTVLTLQDLGLRYGARVKGGLELRGPERVALIGRNGAGKTTLLRTIAGELAPGAGEVRAHVPLRFLPQRLDVLDGERTVAENVARYAPGATNNRVRARLARFLFRGARADQKAATLSGGERFRAALAALMLAEPAPQLLMLDEPTNNLDMASVRQLTTALESYEGALVVASHDLPFLESVGITRWLLLEEGELREITPEAVWFSA
;
A
#
# COMPACT_ATOMS: atom_id res chain seq x y z
N MET A 1 -4.62 32.32 -17.53
CA MET A 1 -3.33 31.60 -17.37
C MET A 1 -3.69 30.15 -17.11
N SER A 2 -2.95 29.20 -17.66
CA SER A 2 -3.23 27.77 -17.33
C SER A 2 -2.89 27.53 -15.87
N ALA A 3 -3.74 26.79 -15.17
CA ALA A 3 -3.49 26.35 -13.79
C ALA A 3 -2.19 25.54 -13.72
N SER A 4 -1.43 25.70 -12.65
CA SER A 4 -0.19 24.94 -12.42
C SER A 4 0.22 24.99 -10.95
N ILE A 5 0.97 23.98 -10.53
CA ILE A 5 1.63 23.90 -9.23
C ILE A 5 3.13 23.93 -9.47
N THR A 6 3.86 24.78 -8.75
CA THR A 6 5.32 24.83 -8.79
C THR A 6 5.87 24.84 -7.38
N VAL A 7 6.72 23.87 -7.09
CA VAL A 7 7.42 23.70 -5.81
C VAL A 7 8.89 23.85 -6.08
N THR A 8 9.57 24.72 -5.33
CA THR A 8 10.99 25.01 -5.53
C THR A 8 11.75 24.91 -4.23
N SER A 9 12.77 24.05 -4.21
CA SER A 9 13.69 23.79 -3.08
C SER A 9 12.96 23.55 -1.76
N LEU A 10 11.85 22.83 -1.82
CA LEU A 10 10.97 22.58 -0.67
C LEU A 10 11.64 21.72 0.38
N SER A 11 11.73 22.24 1.60
CA SER A 11 12.17 21.49 2.77
C SER A 11 11.08 21.51 3.83
N PHE A 12 10.84 20.35 4.43
CA PHE A 12 9.86 20.19 5.49
C PHE A 12 10.28 19.12 6.49
N THR A 13 10.12 19.45 7.78
CA THR A 13 10.42 18.57 8.92
C THR A 13 9.26 18.61 9.89
N TRP A 14 8.83 17.45 10.38
CA TRP A 14 7.79 17.37 11.40
C TRP A 14 8.26 17.96 12.76
N PRO A 15 7.34 18.35 13.65
CA PRO A 15 7.70 18.91 14.98
C PRO A 15 8.54 17.98 15.87
N ASP A 16 8.52 16.67 15.61
CA ASP A 16 9.34 15.66 16.28
C ASP A 16 10.79 15.58 15.76
N GLY A 17 11.12 16.42 14.76
CA GLY A 17 12.45 16.45 14.13
C GLY A 17 12.61 15.48 12.94
N SER A 18 11.58 14.74 12.54
CA SER A 18 11.65 13.82 11.40
C SER A 18 11.63 14.60 10.07
N PRO A 19 12.72 14.56 9.26
CA PRO A 19 12.75 15.22 7.95
C PRO A 19 11.85 14.44 6.96
N VAL A 20 11.16 15.19 6.07
CA VAL A 20 10.33 14.62 5.00
C VAL A 20 10.87 15.02 3.64
N PHE A 21 11.21 16.30 3.46
CA PHE A 21 11.77 16.83 2.22
C PHE A 21 12.99 17.70 2.53
N GLU A 22 14.01 17.57 1.68
CA GLU A 22 15.25 18.35 1.74
C GLU A 22 15.55 18.88 0.33
N GLY A 23 14.95 20.04 -0.04
CA GLY A 23 15.19 20.69 -1.32
C GLY A 23 14.42 20.08 -2.50
N LEU A 24 13.21 19.57 -2.29
CA LEU A 24 12.39 18.99 -3.36
C LEU A 24 11.96 20.05 -4.38
N ASP A 25 12.21 19.76 -5.66
CA ASP A 25 11.74 20.52 -6.82
C ASP A 25 10.72 19.68 -7.61
N VAL A 26 9.50 20.23 -7.81
CA VAL A 26 8.46 19.56 -8.63
C VAL A 26 7.50 20.55 -9.23
N ALA A 27 6.99 20.24 -10.42
CA ALA A 27 5.95 21.02 -11.08
C ALA A 27 4.87 20.10 -11.66
N PHE A 28 3.59 20.45 -11.38
CA PHE A 28 2.43 19.78 -11.96
C PHE A 28 1.72 20.75 -12.90
N GLY A 29 1.58 20.36 -14.15
CA GLY A 29 0.87 21.08 -15.20
C GLY A 29 -0.56 20.58 -15.40
N PRO A 30 -1.25 21.10 -16.44
CA PRO A 30 -2.58 20.62 -16.83
C PRO A 30 -2.59 19.12 -17.11
N GLY A 31 -3.69 18.46 -16.73
CA GLY A 31 -3.87 17.03 -16.82
C GLY A 31 -3.88 16.34 -15.46
N ARG A 32 -3.95 15.02 -15.46
CA ARG A 32 -4.10 14.18 -14.28
C ARG A 32 -2.77 13.51 -13.99
N THR A 33 -2.26 13.73 -12.79
CA THR A 33 -1.01 13.09 -12.30
C THR A 33 -1.33 12.16 -11.14
N GLY A 34 -0.93 10.90 -11.27
CA GLY A 34 -0.91 9.95 -10.15
C GLY A 34 0.38 10.13 -9.34
N LEU A 35 0.27 10.45 -8.06
CA LEU A 35 1.42 10.52 -7.15
C LEU A 35 1.52 9.23 -6.36
N VAL A 36 2.52 8.42 -6.71
CA VAL A 36 2.77 7.12 -6.10
C VAL A 36 4.05 7.13 -5.24
N GLY A 37 4.31 6.05 -4.50
CA GLY A 37 5.49 5.90 -3.64
C GLY A 37 5.16 5.08 -2.40
N VAL A 38 6.18 4.62 -1.67
CA VAL A 38 6.01 3.84 -0.44
C VAL A 38 5.28 4.63 0.65
N ASN A 39 4.64 3.91 1.57
CA ASN A 39 3.99 4.56 2.71
C ASN A 39 5.03 5.28 3.57
N GLY A 40 4.71 6.54 3.94
CA GLY A 40 5.64 7.40 4.68
C GLY A 40 6.61 8.21 3.80
N SER A 41 6.58 8.09 2.46
CA SER A 41 7.45 8.90 1.57
C SER A 41 7.12 10.40 1.54
N GLY A 42 6.00 10.84 2.13
CA GLY A 42 5.62 12.25 2.19
C GLY A 42 4.52 12.67 1.20
N LYS A 43 3.87 11.74 0.48
CA LYS A 43 2.81 12.06 -0.52
C LYS A 43 1.72 12.99 0.04
N SER A 44 1.07 12.59 1.13
CA SER A 44 0.03 13.39 1.80
C SER A 44 0.59 14.70 2.35
N THR A 45 1.85 14.71 2.83
CA THR A 45 2.53 15.92 3.29
C THR A 45 2.71 16.91 2.15
N LEU A 46 3.12 16.44 0.97
CA LEU A 46 3.24 17.29 -0.23
C LEU A 46 1.90 17.90 -0.61
N LEU A 47 0.81 17.10 -0.68
CA LEU A 47 -0.52 17.63 -0.98
C LEU A 47 -0.97 18.67 0.02
N ARG A 48 -0.74 18.48 1.33
CA ARG A 48 -1.09 19.44 2.39
C ARG A 48 -0.27 20.74 2.32
N LEU A 49 1.00 20.66 1.92
CA LEU A 49 1.84 21.83 1.65
C LEU A 49 1.33 22.60 0.44
N VAL A 50 0.93 21.92 -0.63
CA VAL A 50 0.34 22.54 -1.84
C VAL A 50 -1.03 23.15 -1.53
N ALA A 51 -1.85 22.48 -0.69
CA ALA A 51 -3.15 22.99 -0.25
C ALA A 51 -3.06 24.17 0.74
N GLY A 52 -1.84 24.47 1.24
CA GLY A 52 -1.63 25.54 2.21
C GLY A 52 -2.03 25.17 3.65
N GLU A 53 -2.30 23.90 3.95
CA GLU A 53 -2.57 23.43 5.32
C GLU A 53 -1.29 23.34 6.17
N LEU A 54 -0.14 23.19 5.53
CA LEU A 54 1.18 23.17 6.15
C LEU A 54 2.05 24.27 5.54
N ALA A 55 2.91 24.87 6.35
CA ALA A 55 3.92 25.81 5.89
C ALA A 55 5.25 25.11 5.66
N PRO A 56 5.96 25.36 4.54
CA PRO A 56 7.30 24.81 4.33
C PRO A 56 8.30 25.38 5.35
N ALA A 57 9.31 24.60 5.72
CA ALA A 57 10.42 25.07 6.55
C ALA A 57 11.37 25.96 5.74
N ASP A 58 11.59 25.60 4.46
CA ASP A 58 12.34 26.39 3.47
C ASP A 58 11.79 26.09 2.06
N GLY A 59 12.13 26.95 1.09
CA GLY A 59 11.64 26.86 -0.28
C GLY A 59 10.28 27.56 -0.47
N THR A 60 9.66 27.30 -1.64
CA THR A 60 8.40 27.95 -2.00
C THR A 60 7.44 26.98 -2.69
N VAL A 61 6.15 27.12 -2.36
CA VAL A 61 5.04 26.47 -3.06
C VAL A 61 4.18 27.56 -3.71
N ARG A 62 4.01 27.48 -5.03
CA ARG A 62 3.17 28.42 -5.80
C ARG A 62 2.11 27.64 -6.55
N VAL A 63 0.85 28.05 -6.38
CA VAL A 63 -0.27 27.51 -7.13
C VAL A 63 -0.92 28.64 -7.91
N ALA A 64 -1.08 28.42 -9.24
CA ALA A 64 -1.81 29.35 -10.09
C ALA A 64 -3.25 28.82 -10.24
N GLY A 65 -4.21 29.44 -9.54
CA GLY A 65 -5.62 29.06 -9.53
C GLY A 65 -6.14 28.67 -8.15
N GLU A 66 -7.44 28.39 -8.05
CA GLU A 66 -8.09 27.92 -6.83
C GLU A 66 -7.81 26.44 -6.57
N VAL A 67 -7.51 26.08 -5.32
CA VAL A 67 -7.19 24.71 -4.92
C VAL A 67 -8.37 24.06 -4.20
N GLY A 68 -8.79 22.90 -4.70
CA GLY A 68 -9.66 21.97 -3.98
C GLY A 68 -8.83 20.82 -3.42
N TYR A 69 -8.98 20.52 -2.13
CA TYR A 69 -8.27 19.41 -1.48
C TYR A 69 -9.22 18.45 -0.78
N LEU A 70 -9.12 17.17 -1.15
CA LEU A 70 -9.79 16.06 -0.49
C LEU A 70 -8.75 15.28 0.34
N PRO A 71 -8.78 15.42 1.67
CA PRO A 71 -7.84 14.70 2.55
C PRO A 71 -8.19 13.23 2.68
N GLN A 72 -7.19 12.40 3.01
CA GLN A 72 -7.35 10.96 3.24
C GLN A 72 -8.42 10.63 4.29
N ASN A 73 -8.49 11.39 5.37
CA ASN A 73 -9.49 11.23 6.42
C ASN A 73 -10.51 12.37 6.29
N VAL A 74 -11.64 12.07 5.68
CA VAL A 74 -12.75 13.01 5.61
C VAL A 74 -13.52 12.95 6.92
N THR A 75 -13.27 13.93 7.78
CA THR A 75 -14.07 14.14 8.99
C THR A 75 -15.08 15.25 8.69
N LEU A 76 -16.33 14.88 8.42
CA LEU A 76 -17.43 15.82 8.37
C LEU A 76 -18.05 15.94 9.76
N ASP A 77 -18.42 17.14 10.14
CA ASP A 77 -19.23 17.33 11.34
C ASP A 77 -20.60 16.67 11.12
N THR A 78 -20.88 15.67 11.91
CA THR A 78 -22.13 14.87 11.80
C THR A 78 -23.38 15.67 12.11
N ALA A 79 -23.25 16.83 12.75
CA ALA A 79 -24.37 17.74 13.07
C ALA A 79 -24.72 18.66 11.90
N LEU A 80 -23.84 18.85 10.93
CA LEU A 80 -24.11 19.68 9.76
C LEU A 80 -25.19 19.07 8.86
N ARG A 81 -25.95 19.95 8.22
CA ARG A 81 -26.83 19.57 7.12
C ARG A 81 -26.04 19.36 5.84
N VAL A 82 -26.59 18.63 4.91
CA VAL A 82 -25.97 18.36 3.60
C VAL A 82 -25.71 19.67 2.83
N ASP A 83 -26.65 20.62 2.81
CA ASP A 83 -26.45 21.93 2.16
C ASP A 83 -25.34 22.77 2.81
N GLU A 84 -25.14 22.66 4.13
CA GLU A 84 -24.03 23.28 4.85
C GLU A 84 -22.70 22.61 4.49
N ALA A 85 -22.67 21.27 4.41
CA ALA A 85 -21.50 20.50 4.02
C ALA A 85 -21.09 20.77 2.57
N LEU A 86 -22.06 21.02 1.67
CA LEU A 86 -21.82 21.45 0.30
C LEU A 86 -21.38 22.92 0.19
N GLY A 87 -21.57 23.71 1.25
CA GLY A 87 -21.24 25.13 1.29
C GLY A 87 -22.24 26.05 0.57
N ILE A 88 -23.47 25.61 0.39
CA ILE A 88 -24.53 26.31 -0.36
C ILE A 88 -25.68 26.81 0.55
N ALA A 89 -25.64 26.52 1.83
CA ALA A 89 -26.75 26.79 2.76
C ALA A 89 -27.18 28.27 2.78
N ALA A 90 -26.21 29.20 2.69
CA ALA A 90 -26.51 30.64 2.71
C ALA A 90 -27.25 31.07 1.43
N GLN A 91 -26.78 30.66 0.26
CA GLN A 91 -27.40 30.95 -1.04
C GLN A 91 -28.79 30.34 -1.14
N ARG A 92 -28.93 29.06 -0.71
CA ARG A 92 -30.21 28.34 -0.68
C ARG A 92 -31.23 29.04 0.24
N ALA A 93 -30.82 29.42 1.45
CA ALA A 93 -31.69 30.14 2.37
C ALA A 93 -32.14 31.51 1.82
N ALA A 94 -31.24 32.24 1.15
CA ALA A 94 -31.55 33.50 0.51
C ALA A 94 -32.53 33.30 -0.70
N LEU A 95 -32.34 32.27 -1.50
CA LEU A 95 -33.22 31.90 -2.59
C LEU A 95 -34.65 31.63 -2.09
N HIS A 96 -34.79 30.76 -1.09
CA HIS A 96 -36.08 30.45 -0.49
C HIS A 96 -36.76 31.68 0.15
N ALA A 97 -35.97 32.62 0.76
CA ALA A 97 -36.52 33.88 1.28
C ALA A 97 -37.08 34.77 0.15
N ILE A 98 -36.36 34.86 -0.98
CA ILE A 98 -36.85 35.61 -2.16
C ILE A 98 -38.12 34.97 -2.75
N GLU A 99 -38.16 33.67 -2.87
CA GLU A 99 -39.35 32.91 -3.34
C GLU A 99 -40.54 33.10 -2.40
N ALA A 100 -40.30 33.20 -1.10
CA ALA A 100 -41.32 33.51 -0.08
C ALA A 100 -41.79 34.99 -0.08
N GLY A 101 -41.18 35.83 -0.96
CA GLY A 101 -41.54 37.23 -1.14
C GLY A 101 -40.70 38.23 -0.34
N ASP A 102 -39.59 37.82 0.28
CA ASP A 102 -38.66 38.77 0.93
C ASP A 102 -37.72 39.35 -0.13
N VAL A 103 -37.97 40.61 -0.50
CA VAL A 103 -37.21 41.37 -1.53
C VAL A 103 -36.06 42.18 -0.94
N SER A 104 -35.56 41.84 0.23
CA SER A 104 -34.43 42.56 0.84
C SER A 104 -33.15 42.40 -0.02
N GLU A 105 -32.42 43.49 -0.23
CA GLU A 105 -31.20 43.58 -1.05
C GLU A 105 -30.16 42.54 -0.63
N LYS A 106 -30.06 42.29 0.68
CA LYS A 106 -29.16 41.32 1.26
C LYS A 106 -29.30 39.90 0.65
N HIS A 107 -30.55 39.48 0.38
CA HIS A 107 -30.76 38.13 -0.20
C HIS A 107 -30.29 38.07 -1.66
N PHE A 108 -30.53 39.13 -2.43
CA PHE A 108 -30.03 39.21 -3.81
C PHE A 108 -28.50 39.29 -3.85
N GLU A 109 -27.86 40.01 -2.93
CA GLU A 109 -26.41 40.01 -2.81
C GLU A 109 -25.85 38.63 -2.42
N THR A 110 -26.53 37.90 -1.51
CA THR A 110 -26.09 36.57 -1.09
C THR A 110 -26.22 35.52 -2.21
N VAL A 111 -27.28 35.60 -3.01
CA VAL A 111 -27.48 34.72 -4.17
C VAL A 111 -26.48 35.10 -5.29
N GLY A 112 -26.26 36.38 -5.54
CA GLY A 112 -25.38 36.87 -6.60
C GLY A 112 -25.77 36.27 -7.96
N ASP A 113 -24.84 35.53 -8.59
CA ASP A 113 -25.06 34.83 -9.86
C ASP A 113 -25.53 33.37 -9.68
N ASP A 114 -25.62 32.85 -8.44
CA ASP A 114 -25.89 31.45 -8.11
C ASP A 114 -27.39 31.11 -7.97
N TRP A 115 -28.22 31.60 -8.89
CA TRP A 115 -29.66 31.34 -8.90
C TRP A 115 -30.04 29.87 -9.09
N ASP A 116 -29.16 29.07 -9.68
CA ASP A 116 -29.31 27.64 -9.98
C ASP A 116 -28.53 26.74 -9.00
N VAL A 117 -28.13 27.29 -7.83
CA VAL A 117 -27.24 26.59 -6.87
C VAL A 117 -27.83 25.28 -6.37
N GLU A 118 -29.14 25.23 -6.16
CA GLU A 118 -29.85 24.03 -5.67
C GLU A 118 -29.90 22.95 -6.75
N GLU A 119 -30.24 23.30 -7.99
CA GLU A 119 -30.23 22.38 -9.13
C GLU A 119 -28.84 21.84 -9.43
N ARG A 120 -27.81 22.69 -9.39
CA ARG A 120 -26.41 22.28 -9.57
C ARG A 120 -25.96 21.33 -8.45
N ALA A 121 -26.36 21.58 -7.20
CA ALA A 121 -26.05 20.72 -6.07
C ALA A 121 -26.69 19.35 -6.21
N LEU A 122 -27.98 19.30 -6.57
CA LEU A 122 -28.71 18.06 -6.82
C LEU A 122 -28.13 17.28 -8.02
N ALA A 123 -27.74 17.99 -9.08
CA ALA A 123 -27.07 17.37 -10.23
C ALA A 123 -25.73 16.74 -9.83
N ALA A 124 -24.87 17.47 -9.10
CA ALA A 124 -23.58 16.97 -8.63
C ALA A 124 -23.74 15.76 -7.68
N LEU A 125 -24.73 15.80 -6.78
CA LEU A 125 -25.06 14.63 -5.95
C LEU A 125 -25.53 13.46 -6.81
N GLY A 126 -26.36 13.71 -7.83
CA GLY A 126 -26.84 12.69 -8.76
C GLY A 126 -25.72 12.01 -9.54
N GLU A 127 -24.77 12.77 -10.06
CA GLU A 127 -23.59 12.27 -10.78
C GLU A 127 -22.74 11.34 -9.91
N LEU A 128 -22.61 11.67 -8.62
CA LEU A 128 -21.90 10.85 -7.64
C LEU A 128 -22.75 9.74 -7.00
N GLY A 129 -24.01 9.53 -7.49
CA GLY A 129 -24.90 8.49 -6.99
C GLY A 129 -25.53 8.80 -5.63
N LEU A 130 -25.46 10.05 -5.18
CA LEU A 130 -26.01 10.55 -3.91
C LEU A 130 -27.39 11.22 -4.08
N GLY A 131 -28.05 11.07 -5.22
CA GLY A 131 -29.35 11.70 -5.52
C GLY A 131 -30.51 11.31 -4.58
N HIS A 132 -30.31 10.29 -3.75
CA HIS A 132 -31.24 9.88 -2.69
C HIS A 132 -31.06 10.67 -1.39
N ILE A 133 -30.02 11.51 -1.29
CA ILE A 133 -29.72 12.31 -0.11
C ILE A 133 -30.35 13.69 -0.28
N GLU A 134 -31.29 14.01 0.61
CA GLU A 134 -31.94 15.32 0.65
C GLU A 134 -31.00 16.37 1.26
N LEU A 135 -31.05 17.60 0.73
CA LEU A 135 -30.17 18.70 1.16
C LEU A 135 -30.38 19.11 2.64
N ASP A 136 -31.57 18.86 3.18
CA ASP A 136 -31.92 19.16 4.60
C ASP A 136 -31.51 18.06 5.58
N ARG A 137 -31.07 16.89 5.08
CA ARG A 137 -30.66 15.77 5.89
C ARG A 137 -29.34 16.05 6.61
N THR A 138 -29.14 15.42 7.78
CA THR A 138 -27.87 15.57 8.52
C THR A 138 -26.79 14.63 7.99
N VAL A 139 -25.55 15.09 7.96
CA VAL A 139 -24.37 14.31 7.54
C VAL A 139 -24.18 13.06 8.41
N GLY A 140 -24.59 13.09 9.67
CA GLY A 140 -24.50 11.95 10.58
C GLY A 140 -25.36 10.73 10.16
N GLU A 141 -26.29 10.90 9.23
CA GLU A 141 -27.13 9.84 8.68
C GLU A 141 -26.53 9.23 7.41
N VAL A 142 -25.39 9.76 6.94
CA VAL A 142 -24.72 9.35 5.71
C VAL A 142 -23.62 8.34 6.05
N SER A 143 -23.43 7.33 5.20
CA SER A 143 -22.34 6.36 5.40
C SER A 143 -20.97 6.98 5.19
N GLY A 144 -19.90 6.35 5.73
CA GLY A 144 -18.54 6.85 5.56
C GLY A 144 -18.10 7.01 4.10
N GLY A 145 -18.50 6.09 3.22
CA GLY A 145 -18.23 6.19 1.78
C GLY A 145 -18.99 7.34 1.12
N GLU A 146 -20.29 7.50 1.46
CA GLU A 146 -21.09 8.63 0.99
C GLU A 146 -20.55 9.97 1.49
N SER A 147 -19.96 10.03 2.69
CA SER A 147 -19.32 11.24 3.21
C SER A 147 -18.12 11.69 2.38
N VAL A 148 -17.33 10.75 1.87
CA VAL A 148 -16.21 11.06 0.95
C VAL A 148 -16.75 11.63 -0.36
N LEU A 149 -17.78 10.99 -0.95
CA LEU A 149 -18.41 11.47 -2.18
C LEU A 149 -19.12 12.81 -1.98
N LEU A 150 -19.75 13.03 -0.82
CA LEU A 150 -20.36 14.33 -0.47
C LEU A 150 -19.31 15.45 -0.41
N ARG A 151 -18.14 15.18 0.19
CA ARG A 151 -17.02 16.12 0.19
C ARG A 151 -16.48 16.38 -1.21
N LEU A 152 -16.40 15.34 -2.05
CA LEU A 152 -16.03 15.51 -3.45
C LEU A 152 -17.06 16.36 -4.20
N ALA A 153 -18.38 16.14 -3.99
CA ALA A 153 -19.43 16.97 -4.57
C ALA A 153 -19.24 18.46 -4.19
N ALA A 154 -18.96 18.73 -2.93
CA ALA A 154 -18.69 20.09 -2.44
C ALA A 154 -17.48 20.74 -3.15
N LEU A 155 -16.43 19.96 -3.43
CA LEU A 155 -15.28 20.45 -4.19
C LEU A 155 -15.62 20.68 -5.66
N LEU A 156 -16.32 19.75 -6.31
CA LEU A 156 -16.72 19.88 -7.71
C LEU A 156 -17.66 21.07 -7.95
N LEU A 157 -18.56 21.36 -7.01
CA LEU A 157 -19.45 22.54 -7.07
C LEU A 157 -18.68 23.87 -7.10
N ARG A 158 -17.55 23.95 -6.42
CA ARG A 158 -16.67 25.14 -6.41
C ARG A 158 -15.89 25.32 -7.70
N ARG A 159 -15.76 24.25 -8.51
CA ARG A 159 -14.98 24.23 -9.77
C ARG A 159 -13.56 24.76 -9.61
N PRO A 160 -12.75 24.21 -8.68
CA PRO A 160 -11.36 24.68 -8.50
C PRO A 160 -10.55 24.44 -9.77
N ASP A 161 -9.49 25.24 -9.98
CA ASP A 161 -8.55 25.07 -11.10
C ASP A 161 -7.61 23.89 -10.89
N VAL A 162 -7.32 23.59 -9.61
CA VAL A 162 -6.43 22.51 -9.15
C VAL A 162 -7.19 21.62 -8.18
N LEU A 163 -7.21 20.30 -8.44
CA LEU A 163 -7.84 19.32 -7.58
C LEU A 163 -6.78 18.34 -7.01
N LEU A 164 -6.69 18.29 -5.70
CA LEU A 164 -5.80 17.41 -4.96
C LEU A 164 -6.63 16.34 -4.25
N LEU A 165 -6.37 15.07 -4.55
CA LEU A 165 -7.07 13.93 -3.96
C LEU A 165 -6.07 13.03 -3.23
N ASP A 166 -6.28 12.84 -1.93
CA ASP A 166 -5.40 12.02 -1.08
C ASP A 166 -6.12 10.73 -0.68
N GLU A 167 -5.75 9.61 -1.32
CA GLU A 167 -6.34 8.28 -1.13
C GLU A 167 -7.88 8.28 -1.20
N PRO A 168 -8.48 8.83 -2.26
CA PRO A 168 -9.94 9.04 -2.33
C PRO A 168 -10.74 7.73 -2.44
N THR A 169 -10.11 6.61 -2.79
CA THR A 169 -10.75 5.29 -2.92
C THR A 169 -10.85 4.53 -1.61
N ASN A 170 -10.18 5.00 -0.55
CA ASN A 170 -10.22 4.34 0.75
C ASN A 170 -11.63 4.34 1.33
N ASN A 171 -12.06 3.16 1.79
CA ASN A 171 -13.39 2.94 2.36
C ASN A 171 -14.57 3.14 1.38
N LEU A 172 -14.32 3.29 0.07
CA LEU A 172 -15.37 3.28 -0.94
C LEU A 172 -15.69 1.85 -1.38
N ASP A 173 -16.97 1.55 -1.54
CA ASP A 173 -17.39 0.32 -2.22
C ASP A 173 -17.29 0.45 -3.75
N LEU A 174 -17.50 -0.63 -4.47
CA LEU A 174 -17.36 -0.67 -5.93
C LEU A 174 -18.21 0.37 -6.66
N TYR A 175 -19.43 0.64 -6.16
CA TYR A 175 -20.33 1.64 -6.74
C TYR A 175 -19.80 3.05 -6.58
N ALA A 176 -19.34 3.37 -5.36
CA ALA A 176 -18.76 4.67 -5.03
C ALA A 176 -17.43 4.91 -5.80
N ARG A 177 -16.59 3.87 -5.94
CA ARG A 177 -15.35 3.94 -6.75
C ARG A 177 -15.63 4.27 -8.21
N LYS A 178 -16.59 3.60 -8.85
CA LYS A 178 -16.96 3.91 -10.25
C LYS A 178 -17.41 5.37 -10.44
N ARG A 179 -18.17 5.92 -9.49
CA ARG A 179 -18.57 7.33 -9.52
C ARG A 179 -17.37 8.27 -9.39
N LEU A 180 -16.45 7.97 -8.46
CA LEU A 180 -15.19 8.69 -8.33
C LEU A 180 -14.38 8.62 -9.64
N TYR A 181 -14.26 7.45 -10.27
CA TYR A 181 -13.53 7.27 -11.53
C TYR A 181 -14.11 8.12 -12.65
N ALA A 182 -15.44 8.16 -12.79
CA ALA A 182 -16.09 9.01 -13.76
C ALA A 182 -15.81 10.50 -13.52
N ALA A 183 -15.82 10.96 -12.26
CA ALA A 183 -15.48 12.32 -11.90
C ALA A 183 -14.02 12.67 -12.21
N VAL A 184 -13.07 11.75 -11.92
CA VAL A 184 -11.65 11.92 -12.24
C VAL A 184 -11.44 11.96 -13.77
N GLN A 185 -12.09 11.10 -14.52
CA GLN A 185 -11.96 11.01 -15.96
C GLN A 185 -12.47 12.28 -16.67
N SER A 186 -13.54 12.89 -16.16
CA SER A 186 -14.15 14.11 -16.72
C SER A 186 -13.45 15.41 -16.31
N TRP A 187 -12.47 15.37 -15.39
CA TRP A 187 -11.84 16.57 -14.86
C TRP A 187 -10.95 17.28 -15.90
N PRO A 188 -11.19 18.59 -16.18
CA PRO A 188 -10.48 19.31 -17.24
C PRO A 188 -9.24 20.07 -16.75
N GLY A 189 -9.06 20.26 -15.45
CA GLY A 189 -8.02 21.10 -14.83
C GLY A 189 -6.74 20.34 -14.48
N VAL A 190 -5.96 20.91 -13.56
CA VAL A 190 -4.82 20.24 -12.96
C VAL A 190 -5.34 19.30 -11.88
N MET A 191 -4.95 18.03 -11.92
CA MET A 191 -5.28 17.07 -10.88
C MET A 191 -4.03 16.34 -10.40
N VAL A 192 -3.89 16.24 -9.08
CA VAL A 192 -2.89 15.36 -8.47
C VAL A 192 -3.64 14.39 -7.55
N VAL A 193 -3.54 13.10 -7.84
CA VAL A 193 -4.19 12.05 -7.05
C VAL A 193 -3.15 11.14 -6.43
N VAL A 194 -3.13 11.05 -5.10
CA VAL A 194 -2.42 10.01 -4.36
C VAL A 194 -3.34 8.82 -4.25
N SER A 195 -2.95 7.69 -4.76
CA SER A 195 -3.73 6.45 -4.62
C SER A 195 -2.86 5.21 -4.76
N HIS A 196 -3.37 4.11 -4.21
CA HIS A 196 -2.87 2.75 -4.40
C HIS A 196 -3.86 1.91 -5.23
N ASP A 197 -4.91 2.52 -5.73
CA ASP A 197 -5.92 1.92 -6.58
C ASP A 197 -5.48 1.93 -8.04
N ARG A 198 -5.22 0.73 -8.58
CA ARG A 198 -4.71 0.55 -9.96
C ARG A 198 -5.69 1.07 -11.00
N GLU A 199 -6.99 0.80 -10.83
CA GLU A 199 -8.02 1.26 -11.77
C GLU A 199 -8.10 2.78 -11.82
N LEU A 200 -8.00 3.46 -10.66
CA LEU A 200 -7.94 4.92 -10.60
C LEU A 200 -6.68 5.48 -11.27
N LEU A 201 -5.52 4.84 -11.02
CA LEU A 201 -4.25 5.27 -11.60
C LEU A 201 -4.11 4.92 -13.09
N ASP A 202 -4.97 4.06 -13.63
CA ASP A 202 -5.06 3.85 -15.08
C ASP A 202 -5.84 4.96 -15.80
N LEU A 203 -6.48 5.87 -15.06
CA LEU A 203 -7.19 7.03 -15.61
C LEU A 203 -6.30 8.29 -15.68
N VAL A 204 -5.09 8.27 -15.12
CA VAL A 204 -4.19 9.43 -15.14
C VAL A 204 -3.36 9.50 -16.43
N ASP A 205 -2.79 10.68 -16.71
CA ASP A 205 -2.02 10.94 -17.92
C ASP A 205 -0.52 10.70 -17.70
N GLN A 206 -0.07 10.76 -16.44
CA GLN A 206 1.32 10.54 -16.03
C GLN A 206 1.41 10.11 -14.56
N ILE A 207 2.51 9.47 -14.21
CA ILE A 207 2.82 9.03 -12.84
C ILE A 207 4.05 9.78 -12.33
N ALA A 208 3.96 10.29 -11.10
CA ALA A 208 5.05 10.86 -10.32
C ALA A 208 5.36 9.89 -9.16
N ASP A 209 6.52 9.23 -9.19
CA ASP A 209 6.96 8.29 -8.15
C ASP A 209 7.86 9.01 -7.14
N LEU A 210 7.35 9.24 -5.93
CA LEU A 210 8.06 9.92 -4.85
C LEU A 210 8.85 8.92 -4.00
N ARG A 211 10.18 8.95 -4.13
CA ARG A 211 11.11 8.09 -3.39
C ARG A 211 12.28 8.89 -2.83
N SER A 212 12.63 8.64 -1.59
CA SER A 212 13.81 9.25 -0.94
C SER A 212 13.90 10.77 -1.09
N GLY A 213 12.75 11.45 -1.13
CA GLY A 213 12.68 12.90 -1.30
C GLY A 213 12.84 13.40 -2.75
N GLU A 214 12.91 12.52 -3.72
CA GLU A 214 12.98 12.84 -5.16
C GLU A 214 11.75 12.30 -5.90
N ILE A 215 11.43 12.91 -7.06
CA ILE A 215 10.32 12.49 -7.92
C ILE A 215 10.85 12.01 -9.26
N ALA A 216 10.57 10.74 -9.56
CA ALA A 216 10.76 10.17 -10.89
C ALA A 216 9.45 10.28 -11.70
N TRP A 217 9.53 10.71 -12.95
CA TRP A 217 8.38 10.91 -13.82
C TRP A 217 8.25 9.79 -14.86
N TYR A 218 7.04 9.25 -14.98
CA TYR A 218 6.69 8.26 -15.98
C TYR A 218 5.49 8.78 -16.80
N GLY A 219 5.64 8.85 -18.11
CA GLY A 219 4.54 9.20 -19.02
C GLY A 219 3.59 8.02 -19.17
N GLY A 220 2.28 8.30 -19.22
CA GLY A 220 1.25 7.28 -19.34
C GLY A 220 0.60 6.93 -17.98
N ASN A 221 -0.26 5.92 -18.02
CA ASN A 221 -1.04 5.44 -16.88
C ASN A 221 -0.25 4.45 -16.02
N TYR A 222 -0.93 3.85 -15.03
CA TYR A 222 -0.30 2.90 -14.11
C TYR A 222 0.23 1.64 -14.81
N SER A 223 -0.48 1.11 -15.79
CA SER A 223 -0.03 -0.09 -16.53
C SER A 223 1.31 0.15 -17.24
N VAL A 224 1.51 1.33 -17.85
CA VAL A 224 2.78 1.72 -18.48
C VAL A 224 3.89 1.90 -17.45
N TYR A 225 3.56 2.51 -16.30
CA TYR A 225 4.49 2.66 -15.18
C TYR A 225 4.93 1.29 -14.63
N GLU A 226 4.01 0.34 -14.44
CA GLU A 226 4.33 -1.00 -13.94
C GLU A 226 5.28 -1.73 -14.89
N GLU A 227 5.04 -1.68 -16.20
CA GLU A 227 5.93 -2.25 -17.22
C GLU A 227 7.35 -1.62 -17.18
N ALA A 228 7.41 -0.29 -17.04
CA ALA A 228 8.70 0.41 -16.91
C ALA A 228 9.46 -0.03 -15.66
N LEU A 229 8.75 -0.19 -14.53
CA LEU A 229 9.34 -0.69 -13.29
C LEU A 229 9.89 -2.10 -13.42
N GLU A 230 9.17 -3.01 -14.08
CA GLU A 230 9.62 -4.38 -14.30
C GLU A 230 10.93 -4.41 -15.12
N ILE A 231 11.00 -3.59 -16.17
CA ILE A 231 12.21 -3.47 -17.01
C ILE A 231 13.39 -2.92 -16.18
N GLU A 232 13.16 -1.87 -15.37
CA GLU A 232 14.19 -1.29 -14.50
C GLU A 232 14.67 -2.31 -13.46
N GLN A 233 13.76 -3.03 -12.84
CA GLN A 233 14.06 -4.04 -11.83
C GLN A 233 14.87 -5.21 -12.41
N GLU A 234 14.46 -5.72 -13.58
CA GLU A 234 15.24 -6.77 -14.27
C GLU A 234 16.65 -6.29 -14.67
N ALA A 235 16.78 -5.02 -15.06
CA ALA A 235 18.09 -4.45 -15.38
C ALA A 235 18.97 -4.34 -14.12
N ALA A 236 18.42 -3.84 -13.00
CA ALA A 236 19.11 -3.75 -11.72
C ALA A 236 19.56 -5.13 -11.21
N GLU A 237 18.68 -6.13 -11.24
CA GLU A 237 19.03 -7.50 -10.86
C GLU A 237 20.13 -8.12 -11.73
N ARG A 238 20.14 -7.81 -13.05
CA ARG A 238 21.24 -8.21 -13.93
C ARG A 238 22.56 -7.59 -13.51
N MET A 239 22.55 -6.30 -13.16
CA MET A 239 23.73 -5.60 -12.67
C MET A 239 24.26 -6.22 -11.37
N VAL A 240 23.40 -6.56 -10.41
CA VAL A 240 23.80 -7.27 -9.18
C VAL A 240 24.46 -8.60 -9.51
N ARG A 241 23.85 -9.43 -10.38
CA ARG A 241 24.44 -10.73 -10.79
C ARG A 241 25.84 -10.56 -11.40
N VAL A 242 26.04 -9.53 -12.22
CA VAL A 242 27.34 -9.22 -12.84
C VAL A 242 28.35 -8.78 -11.78
N ALA A 243 27.96 -7.86 -10.88
CA ALA A 243 28.82 -7.36 -9.81
C ALA A 243 29.18 -8.46 -8.81
N GLU A 244 28.24 -9.34 -8.44
CA GLU A 244 28.53 -10.53 -7.61
C GLU A 244 29.54 -11.48 -8.27
N ALA A 245 29.41 -11.73 -9.56
CA ALA A 245 30.33 -12.60 -10.29
C ALA A 245 31.74 -12.00 -10.32
N ASP A 246 31.87 -10.68 -10.53
CA ASP A 246 33.15 -9.98 -10.48
C ASP A 246 33.75 -10.00 -9.07
N PHE A 247 32.97 -9.69 -8.03
CA PHE A 247 33.42 -9.79 -6.64
C PHE A 247 33.93 -11.19 -6.27
N ARG A 248 33.18 -12.24 -6.65
CA ARG A 248 33.61 -13.64 -6.44
C ARG A 248 34.90 -13.96 -7.19
N LYS A 249 35.09 -13.42 -8.39
CA LYS A 249 36.30 -13.56 -9.20
C LYS A 249 37.50 -12.89 -8.52
N GLN A 250 37.38 -11.61 -8.15
CA GLN A 250 38.46 -10.85 -7.47
C GLN A 250 38.84 -11.51 -6.14
N LYS A 251 37.87 -12.02 -5.38
CA LYS A 251 38.12 -12.77 -4.13
C LYS A 251 38.94 -14.05 -4.37
N ARG A 252 38.64 -14.80 -5.45
CA ARG A 252 39.42 -15.99 -5.84
C ARG A 252 40.83 -15.61 -6.26
N GLU A 253 41.00 -14.57 -7.09
CA GLU A 253 42.29 -14.10 -7.56
C GLU A 253 43.19 -13.64 -6.40
N LEU A 254 42.63 -12.92 -5.41
CA LEU A 254 43.37 -12.55 -4.18
C LEU A 254 43.83 -13.78 -3.40
N THR A 255 42.95 -14.79 -3.23
CA THR A 255 43.26 -16.04 -2.54
C THR A 255 44.39 -16.79 -3.26
N ASP A 256 44.29 -16.91 -4.59
CA ASP A 256 45.32 -17.58 -5.41
C ASP A 256 46.65 -16.84 -5.37
N ALA A 257 46.64 -15.49 -5.40
CA ALA A 257 47.80 -14.67 -5.27
C ALA A 257 48.47 -14.87 -3.90
N GLN A 258 47.71 -14.91 -2.81
CA GLN A 258 48.21 -15.19 -1.45
C GLN A 258 48.86 -16.58 -1.37
N VAL A 259 48.22 -17.62 -1.95
CA VAL A 259 48.78 -18.98 -1.99
C VAL A 259 50.09 -19.02 -2.77
N LYS A 260 50.16 -18.35 -3.94
CA LYS A 260 51.39 -18.24 -4.75
C LYS A 260 52.49 -17.53 -4.00
N LEU A 261 52.19 -16.41 -3.33
CA LEU A 261 53.14 -15.67 -2.51
C LEU A 261 53.65 -16.50 -1.32
N ALA A 262 52.79 -17.23 -0.64
CA ALA A 262 53.16 -18.12 0.46
C ALA A 262 54.11 -19.24 -0.03
N ARG A 263 53.83 -19.84 -1.21
CA ARG A 263 54.74 -20.85 -1.82
C ARG A 263 56.09 -20.24 -2.17
N ARG A 264 56.14 -19.05 -2.79
CA ARG A 264 57.39 -18.35 -3.13
C ARG A 264 58.20 -17.99 -1.87
N LYS A 265 57.52 -17.54 -0.80
CA LYS A 265 58.17 -17.23 0.50
C LYS A 265 58.81 -18.48 1.11
N ARG A 266 58.11 -19.61 1.12
CA ARG A 266 58.62 -20.91 1.61
C ARG A 266 59.84 -21.36 0.78
N TYR A 267 59.76 -21.26 -0.55
CA TYR A 267 60.87 -21.61 -1.43
C TYR A 267 62.09 -20.70 -1.20
N GLY A 268 61.91 -19.37 -1.11
CA GLY A 268 62.96 -18.41 -0.81
C GLY A 268 63.61 -18.65 0.56
N GLN A 269 62.85 -19.02 1.58
CA GLN A 269 63.37 -19.38 2.90
C GLN A 269 64.25 -20.65 2.82
N LYS A 270 63.80 -21.67 2.11
CA LYS A 270 64.57 -22.91 1.90
C LYS A 270 65.88 -22.66 1.17
N MET A 271 65.91 -21.78 0.18
CA MET A 271 67.16 -21.36 -0.53
C MET A 271 68.08 -20.58 0.38
N TRP A 272 67.56 -19.72 1.25
CA TRP A 272 68.34 -18.95 2.26
C TRP A 272 69.03 -19.91 3.25
N ASP A 273 68.31 -20.88 3.77
CA ASP A 273 68.82 -21.85 4.75
C ASP A 273 69.90 -22.76 4.14
N GLN A 274 69.86 -23.02 2.85
CA GLN A 274 70.85 -23.83 2.12
C GLN A 274 72.13 -23.05 1.74
N LYS A 275 72.27 -21.73 2.05
CA LYS A 275 73.42 -20.87 1.79
C LYS A 275 74.04 -21.00 0.36
N ARG A 276 73.19 -21.12 -0.68
CA ARG A 276 73.65 -21.36 -2.07
C ARG A 276 74.28 -20.14 -2.76
N GLU A 277 74.09 -18.93 -2.25
CA GLU A 277 74.62 -17.67 -2.83
C GLU A 277 75.17 -16.74 -1.72
N PRO A 278 75.98 -15.72 -2.05
CA PRO A 278 76.47 -14.72 -1.10
C PRO A 278 75.37 -13.98 -0.39
N LYS A 279 75.51 -13.75 0.92
CA LYS A 279 74.47 -13.10 1.76
C LYS A 279 73.96 -11.74 1.23
N ILE A 280 74.85 -10.94 0.61
CA ILE A 280 74.48 -9.63 0.04
C ILE A 280 73.52 -9.77 -1.12
N VAL A 281 73.73 -10.73 -2.05
CA VAL A 281 72.92 -10.99 -3.20
C VAL A 281 71.55 -11.55 -2.77
N MET A 282 71.54 -12.48 -1.82
CA MET A 282 70.33 -13.04 -1.24
C MET A 282 69.49 -11.99 -0.49
N GLY A 283 70.16 -11.05 0.22
CA GLY A 283 69.51 -9.94 0.92
C GLY A 283 68.80 -8.95 -0.05
N ALA A 284 69.47 -8.59 -1.15
CA ALA A 284 68.88 -7.74 -2.20
C ALA A 284 67.70 -8.39 -2.88
N ARG A 285 67.79 -9.67 -3.25
CA ARG A 285 66.65 -10.45 -3.84
C ARG A 285 65.47 -10.59 -2.88
N LYS A 286 65.73 -10.76 -1.58
CA LYS A 286 64.68 -10.83 -0.56
C LYS A 286 63.92 -9.50 -0.45
N ARG A 287 64.61 -8.36 -0.44
CA ARG A 287 63.96 -7.04 -0.42
C ARG A 287 63.13 -6.80 -1.68
N ALA A 288 63.68 -7.04 -2.88
CA ALA A 288 62.97 -6.88 -4.13
C ALA A 288 61.71 -7.79 -4.22
N ALA A 289 61.83 -9.03 -3.72
CA ALA A 289 60.69 -9.97 -3.65
C ALA A 289 59.64 -9.50 -2.64
N GLN A 290 60.02 -8.92 -1.50
CA GLN A 290 59.09 -8.38 -0.52
C GLN A 290 58.36 -7.12 -1.05
N GLU A 291 59.06 -6.22 -1.73
CA GLU A 291 58.46 -5.04 -2.37
C GLU A 291 57.44 -5.44 -3.47
N SER A 292 57.86 -6.33 -4.36
CA SER A 292 56.96 -6.85 -5.40
C SER A 292 55.73 -7.57 -4.82
N ALA A 293 55.94 -8.39 -3.77
CA ALA A 293 54.84 -9.07 -3.08
C ALA A 293 53.89 -8.07 -2.38
N GLY A 294 54.42 -6.99 -1.80
CA GLY A 294 53.62 -5.91 -1.21
C GLY A 294 52.76 -5.20 -2.25
N LYS A 295 53.37 -4.78 -3.37
CA LYS A 295 52.63 -4.14 -4.48
C LYS A 295 51.55 -5.04 -5.06
N HIS A 296 51.84 -6.32 -5.29
CA HIS A 296 50.82 -7.28 -5.79
C HIS A 296 49.67 -7.47 -4.80
N ARG A 297 49.94 -7.53 -3.50
CA ARG A 297 48.89 -7.68 -2.49
C ARG A 297 47.99 -6.45 -2.47
N ILE A 298 48.57 -5.25 -2.41
CA ILE A 298 47.83 -3.99 -2.40
C ILE A 298 46.93 -3.89 -3.64
N MET A 299 47.45 -4.17 -4.84
CA MET A 299 46.68 -4.15 -6.08
C MET A 299 45.48 -5.10 -6.06
N HIS A 300 45.61 -6.31 -5.50
CA HIS A 300 44.47 -7.25 -5.42
C HIS A 300 43.48 -6.87 -4.32
N GLU A 301 43.96 -6.27 -3.20
CA GLU A 301 43.12 -5.73 -2.14
C GLU A 301 42.31 -4.52 -2.64
N GLU A 302 42.91 -3.61 -3.41
CA GLU A 302 42.23 -2.49 -4.07
C GLU A 302 41.15 -2.96 -5.05
N LYS A 303 41.48 -3.91 -5.95
CA LYS A 303 40.51 -4.49 -6.88
C LYS A 303 39.32 -5.17 -6.19
N LEU A 304 39.57 -5.83 -5.05
CA LEU A 304 38.52 -6.44 -4.26
C LEU A 304 37.62 -5.38 -3.61
N ALA A 305 38.23 -4.28 -3.10
CA ALA A 305 37.49 -3.16 -2.52
C ALA A 305 36.60 -2.49 -3.59
N GLU A 306 37.15 -2.18 -4.78
CA GLU A 306 36.40 -1.63 -5.91
C GLU A 306 35.26 -2.56 -6.38
N ALA A 307 35.48 -3.88 -6.42
CA ALA A 307 34.46 -4.83 -6.79
C ALA A 307 33.35 -4.94 -5.73
N ARG A 308 33.70 -4.74 -4.46
CA ARG A 308 32.74 -4.69 -3.36
C ARG A 308 31.88 -3.42 -3.43
N GLU A 309 32.51 -2.27 -3.65
CA GLU A 309 31.80 -1.00 -3.80
C GLU A 309 30.78 -1.06 -4.95
N ARG A 310 31.21 -1.56 -6.13
CA ARG A 310 30.30 -1.79 -7.26
C ARG A 310 29.16 -2.77 -6.96
N LEU A 311 29.41 -3.78 -6.12
CA LEU A 311 28.35 -4.69 -5.68
C LEU A 311 27.39 -3.99 -4.73
N ASP A 312 27.91 -3.23 -3.76
CA ASP A 312 27.09 -2.48 -2.79
C ASP A 312 26.22 -1.43 -3.53
N GLU A 313 26.77 -0.68 -4.51
CA GLU A 313 26.04 0.24 -5.38
C GLU A 313 24.95 -0.47 -6.21
N ALA A 314 25.27 -1.62 -6.81
CA ALA A 314 24.31 -2.39 -7.60
C ALA A 314 23.18 -2.93 -6.73
N VAL A 315 23.44 -3.33 -5.49
CA VAL A 315 22.42 -3.78 -4.53
C VAL A 315 21.53 -2.63 -4.09
N GLU A 316 22.09 -1.42 -3.88
CA GLU A 316 21.29 -0.23 -3.56
C GLU A 316 20.36 0.20 -4.70
N ALA A 317 20.76 -0.03 -5.95
CA ALA A 317 19.96 0.28 -7.13
C ALA A 317 18.76 -0.68 -7.31
N VAL A 318 18.80 -1.88 -6.72
CA VAL A 318 17.65 -2.80 -6.73
C VAL A 318 16.59 -2.26 -5.79
N ARG A 319 15.37 -2.11 -6.28
CA ARG A 319 14.22 -1.74 -5.45
C ARG A 319 14.02 -2.82 -4.38
N ASP A 320 13.88 -2.39 -3.12
CA ASP A 320 13.68 -3.29 -1.96
C ASP A 320 12.20 -3.77 -1.91
N ASP A 321 11.72 -4.24 -3.05
CA ASP A 321 10.41 -4.90 -3.19
C ASP A 321 10.58 -6.40 -2.88
N ASP A 322 11.24 -6.71 -1.74
CA ASP A 322 11.48 -8.08 -1.27
C ASP A 322 10.20 -8.91 -1.33
N GLU A 323 10.21 -10.00 -2.09
CA GLU A 323 9.07 -10.93 -2.17
C GLU A 323 8.96 -11.78 -0.91
N ILE A 324 7.74 -11.94 -0.43
CA ILE A 324 7.43 -12.89 0.65
C ILE A 324 7.37 -14.29 0.06
N ARG A 325 8.43 -15.08 0.22
CA ARG A 325 8.45 -16.51 -0.17
C ARG A 325 8.26 -17.38 1.06
N VAL A 326 7.03 -17.86 1.26
CA VAL A 326 6.68 -18.68 2.42
C VAL A 326 6.25 -20.07 1.94
N ASP A 327 6.86 -21.08 2.52
CA ASP A 327 6.40 -22.47 2.42
C ASP A 327 5.48 -22.76 3.61
N LEU A 328 4.21 -23.10 3.36
CA LEU A 328 3.14 -23.31 4.34
C LEU A 328 2.54 -24.72 4.25
N PRO A 329 3.34 -25.79 4.39
CA PRO A 329 2.92 -27.14 4.05
C PRO A 329 1.76 -27.70 4.89
N TYR A 330 1.47 -27.10 6.05
CA TYR A 330 0.41 -27.56 6.97
C TYR A 330 -0.92 -26.85 6.77
N THR A 331 -1.02 -25.94 5.81
CA THR A 331 -2.26 -25.22 5.48
C THR A 331 -3.11 -25.97 4.47
N ALA A 332 -2.54 -26.95 3.77
CA ALA A 332 -3.19 -27.69 2.71
C ALA A 332 -4.50 -28.37 3.19
N VAL A 333 -5.53 -28.22 2.36
CA VAL A 333 -6.83 -28.88 2.53
C VAL A 333 -7.11 -29.76 1.33
N PRO A 334 -7.40 -31.05 1.54
CA PRO A 334 -7.76 -31.94 0.45
C PRO A 334 -8.99 -31.43 -0.33
N PRO A 335 -8.98 -31.57 -1.68
CA PRO A 335 -10.14 -31.20 -2.50
C PRO A 335 -11.42 -31.89 -2.04
N GLY A 336 -12.50 -31.13 -2.00
CA GLY A 336 -13.83 -31.63 -1.58
C GLY A 336 -14.06 -31.76 -0.09
N ARG A 337 -13.04 -31.57 0.78
CA ARG A 337 -13.25 -31.56 2.23
C ARG A 337 -14.02 -30.34 2.64
N THR A 338 -15.16 -30.50 3.34
CA THR A 338 -15.91 -29.39 3.92
C THR A 338 -15.07 -28.69 4.99
N VAL A 339 -14.85 -27.38 4.85
CA VAL A 339 -14.08 -26.54 5.77
C VAL A 339 -14.98 -25.65 6.62
N LEU A 340 -16.13 -25.23 6.06
CA LEU A 340 -17.12 -24.37 6.73
C LEU A 340 -18.52 -24.76 6.29
N THR A 341 -19.46 -24.79 7.23
CA THR A 341 -20.89 -24.95 6.97
C THR A 341 -21.64 -23.82 7.68
N LEU A 342 -22.50 -23.13 6.95
CA LEU A 342 -23.47 -22.16 7.46
C LEU A 342 -24.86 -22.72 7.21
N GLN A 343 -25.74 -22.73 8.23
CA GLN A 343 -27.13 -23.20 8.09
C GLN A 343 -28.08 -22.14 8.60
N ASP A 344 -28.95 -21.62 7.70
CA ASP A 344 -29.97 -20.62 7.99
C ASP A 344 -29.49 -19.47 8.88
N LEU A 345 -28.25 -18.99 8.61
CA LEU A 345 -27.54 -18.05 9.44
C LEU A 345 -28.21 -16.67 9.39
N GLY A 346 -28.73 -16.22 10.54
CA GLY A 346 -29.13 -14.82 10.76
C GLY A 346 -28.02 -14.08 11.48
N LEU A 347 -27.57 -12.96 10.93
CA LEU A 347 -26.59 -12.09 11.59
C LEU A 347 -27.28 -11.23 12.66
N ARG A 348 -26.52 -10.82 13.66
CA ARG A 348 -27.03 -10.01 14.77
C ARG A 348 -27.65 -8.68 14.31
N TYR A 349 -27.23 -8.15 13.16
CA TYR A 349 -27.63 -6.86 12.59
C TYR A 349 -28.22 -7.02 11.17
N GLY A 350 -29.24 -7.85 11.03
CA GLY A 350 -30.19 -7.80 9.91
C GLY A 350 -29.96 -8.69 8.70
N ALA A 351 -28.74 -9.02 8.32
CA ALA A 351 -28.51 -9.87 7.15
C ALA A 351 -28.78 -11.35 7.46
N ARG A 352 -29.30 -12.09 6.46
CA ARG A 352 -29.58 -13.53 6.57
C ARG A 352 -28.93 -14.28 5.41
N VAL A 353 -28.29 -15.39 5.73
CA VAL A 353 -27.85 -16.39 4.75
C VAL A 353 -28.94 -17.47 4.73
N LYS A 354 -29.89 -17.35 3.81
CA LYS A 354 -30.99 -18.32 3.66
C LYS A 354 -30.44 -19.64 3.09
N GLY A 355 -30.91 -20.76 3.63
CA GLY A 355 -30.44 -22.07 3.23
C GLY A 355 -29.10 -22.45 3.81
N GLY A 356 -28.34 -23.28 3.10
CA GLY A 356 -27.00 -23.71 3.50
C GLY A 356 -25.93 -23.19 2.57
N LEU A 357 -24.83 -22.70 3.14
CA LEU A 357 -23.59 -22.45 2.42
C LEU A 357 -22.52 -23.40 2.92
N GLU A 358 -21.92 -24.15 2.02
CA GLU A 358 -20.74 -24.97 2.30
C GLU A 358 -19.54 -24.41 1.54
N LEU A 359 -18.41 -24.27 2.25
CA LEU A 359 -17.12 -24.07 1.63
C LEU A 359 -16.33 -25.36 1.69
N ARG A 360 -15.73 -25.73 0.56
CA ARG A 360 -14.93 -26.94 0.43
C ARG A 360 -13.50 -26.57 0.05
N GLY A 361 -12.55 -27.24 0.64
CA GLY A 361 -11.16 -26.94 0.37
C GLY A 361 -10.67 -27.44 -0.99
N PRO A 362 -9.72 -26.74 -1.62
CA PRO A 362 -9.14 -25.43 -1.27
C PRO A 362 -9.82 -24.23 -2.00
N GLU A 363 -11.15 -24.10 -1.89
CA GLU A 363 -11.88 -22.99 -2.53
C GLU A 363 -11.36 -21.62 -2.09
N ARG A 364 -11.29 -20.69 -3.04
CA ARG A 364 -11.00 -19.28 -2.81
C ARG A 364 -12.22 -18.44 -3.13
N VAL A 365 -12.77 -17.79 -2.12
CA VAL A 365 -14.07 -17.13 -2.17
C VAL A 365 -13.92 -15.64 -1.97
N ALA A 366 -14.44 -14.84 -2.90
CA ALA A 366 -14.65 -13.41 -2.71
C ALA A 366 -16.01 -13.15 -2.07
N LEU A 367 -16.04 -12.31 -1.05
CA LEU A 367 -17.25 -11.76 -0.44
C LEU A 367 -17.37 -10.28 -0.81
N ILE A 368 -18.28 -9.96 -1.70
CA ILE A 368 -18.54 -8.60 -2.16
C ILE A 368 -19.90 -8.09 -1.69
N GLY A 369 -20.14 -6.80 -1.77
CA GLY A 369 -21.38 -6.15 -1.35
C GLY A 369 -21.13 -4.72 -0.91
N ARG A 370 -22.17 -3.91 -0.89
CA ARG A 370 -22.11 -2.50 -0.49
C ARG A 370 -21.52 -2.32 0.91
N ASN A 371 -21.01 -1.12 1.20
CA ASN A 371 -20.63 -0.76 2.56
C ASN A 371 -21.87 -0.83 3.47
N GLY A 372 -21.68 -1.40 4.66
CA GLY A 372 -22.79 -1.65 5.59
C GLY A 372 -23.65 -2.89 5.30
N ALA A 373 -23.45 -3.62 4.19
CA ALA A 373 -24.21 -4.85 3.89
C ALA A 373 -24.05 -5.97 4.91
N GLY A 374 -22.99 -5.90 5.77
CA GLY A 374 -22.77 -6.87 6.82
C GLY A 374 -21.61 -7.85 6.56
N LYS A 375 -20.72 -7.59 5.57
CA LYS A 375 -19.55 -8.43 5.25
C LYS A 375 -18.69 -8.70 6.49
N THR A 376 -18.22 -7.66 7.15
CA THR A 376 -17.44 -7.75 8.41
C THR A 376 -18.19 -8.51 9.51
N THR A 377 -19.51 -8.25 9.65
CA THR A 377 -20.34 -8.96 10.63
C THR A 377 -20.42 -10.45 10.33
N LEU A 378 -20.55 -10.83 9.05
CA LEU A 378 -20.54 -12.23 8.64
C LEU A 378 -19.19 -12.89 8.96
N LEU A 379 -18.07 -12.27 8.58
CA LEU A 379 -16.73 -12.81 8.86
C LEU A 379 -16.47 -12.95 10.37
N ARG A 380 -16.83 -11.96 11.18
CA ARG A 380 -16.70 -12.01 12.65
C ARG A 380 -17.61 -13.07 13.28
N THR A 381 -18.80 -13.31 12.71
CA THR A 381 -19.68 -14.38 13.15
C THR A 381 -19.08 -15.75 12.83
N ILE A 382 -18.50 -15.92 11.64
CA ILE A 382 -17.79 -17.15 11.25
C ILE A 382 -16.56 -17.37 12.14
N ALA A 383 -15.83 -16.29 12.47
CA ALA A 383 -14.67 -16.34 13.38
C ALA A 383 -15.05 -16.67 14.84
N GLY A 384 -16.33 -16.64 15.19
CA GLY A 384 -16.80 -16.87 16.55
C GLY A 384 -16.65 -15.66 17.49
N GLU A 385 -16.32 -14.48 16.93
CA GLU A 385 -16.24 -13.23 17.71
C GLU A 385 -17.61 -12.63 18.00
N LEU A 386 -18.60 -12.93 17.15
CA LEU A 386 -19.99 -12.52 17.31
C LEU A 386 -20.89 -13.76 17.34
N ALA A 387 -21.82 -13.78 18.28
CA ALA A 387 -22.84 -14.84 18.29
C ALA A 387 -23.80 -14.64 17.13
N PRO A 388 -24.21 -15.71 16.41
CA PRO A 388 -25.25 -15.64 15.40
C PRO A 388 -26.58 -15.24 16.06
N GLY A 389 -27.40 -14.47 15.32
CA GLY A 389 -28.76 -14.13 15.74
C GLY A 389 -29.73 -15.32 15.56
N ALA A 390 -29.46 -16.19 14.57
CA ALA A 390 -30.17 -17.43 14.29
C ALA A 390 -29.28 -18.36 13.46
N GLY A 391 -29.65 -19.66 13.40
CA GLY A 391 -28.92 -20.65 12.60
C GLY A 391 -27.62 -21.10 13.26
N GLU A 392 -26.77 -21.76 12.47
CA GLU A 392 -25.54 -22.39 12.99
C GLU A 392 -24.35 -22.12 12.06
N VAL A 393 -23.18 -21.93 12.68
CA VAL A 393 -21.87 -21.84 12.01
C VAL A 393 -21.00 -22.97 12.50
N ARG A 394 -20.47 -23.78 11.60
CA ARG A 394 -19.51 -24.85 11.91
C ARG A 394 -18.25 -24.70 11.08
N ALA A 395 -17.15 -24.36 11.72
CA ALA A 395 -15.83 -24.51 11.14
C ALA A 395 -15.30 -25.93 11.43
N HIS A 396 -14.97 -26.67 10.37
CA HIS A 396 -14.49 -28.06 10.46
C HIS A 396 -12.97 -28.17 10.46
N VAL A 397 -12.28 -27.03 10.33
CA VAL A 397 -10.83 -26.92 10.26
C VAL A 397 -10.35 -25.72 11.09
N PRO A 398 -9.06 -25.67 11.48
CA PRO A 398 -8.51 -24.47 12.10
C PRO A 398 -8.68 -23.25 11.19
N LEU A 399 -9.33 -22.22 11.70
CA LEU A 399 -9.52 -20.96 10.99
C LEU A 399 -8.75 -19.83 11.65
N ARG A 400 -8.38 -18.82 10.84
CA ARG A 400 -7.88 -17.52 11.31
C ARG A 400 -8.56 -16.41 10.56
N PHE A 401 -8.75 -15.30 11.24
CA PHE A 401 -9.40 -14.10 10.70
C PHE A 401 -8.47 -12.89 10.85
N LEU A 402 -8.25 -12.18 9.75
CA LEU A 402 -7.57 -10.89 9.72
C LEU A 402 -8.64 -9.81 9.56
N PRO A 403 -8.94 -9.06 10.62
CA PRO A 403 -9.90 -7.96 10.55
C PRO A 403 -9.29 -6.75 9.85
N GLN A 404 -10.14 -5.87 9.32
CA GLN A 404 -9.75 -4.61 8.67
C GLN A 404 -8.86 -3.75 9.60
N ARG A 405 -9.19 -3.69 10.90
CA ARG A 405 -8.28 -3.13 11.90
C ARG A 405 -7.35 -4.23 12.38
N LEU A 406 -6.04 -3.99 12.28
CA LEU A 406 -5.01 -4.99 12.59
C LEU A 406 -4.85 -5.21 14.12
N ASP A 407 -5.98 -5.39 14.82
CA ASP A 407 -6.03 -5.55 16.28
C ASP A 407 -5.52 -6.93 16.77
N VAL A 408 -5.05 -7.76 15.83
CA VAL A 408 -4.42 -9.06 16.12
C VAL A 408 -3.04 -8.93 16.79
N LEU A 409 -2.40 -7.76 16.64
CA LEU A 409 -1.09 -7.47 17.23
C LEU A 409 -1.22 -6.59 18.48
N ASP A 410 -0.49 -6.99 19.51
CA ASP A 410 -0.27 -6.19 20.71
C ASP A 410 0.88 -5.20 20.45
N GLY A 411 0.57 -3.90 20.47
CA GLY A 411 1.53 -2.83 20.14
C GLY A 411 2.75 -2.78 21.05
N GLU A 412 2.60 -3.18 22.33
CA GLU A 412 3.68 -3.16 23.33
C GLU A 412 4.64 -4.34 23.20
N ARG A 413 4.25 -5.38 22.46
CA ARG A 413 5.09 -6.55 22.22
C ARG A 413 5.89 -6.41 20.93
N THR A 414 7.00 -7.14 20.88
CA THR A 414 7.79 -7.29 19.66
C THR A 414 7.06 -8.12 18.61
N VAL A 415 7.49 -8.02 17.35
CA VAL A 415 6.94 -8.85 16.26
C VAL A 415 7.10 -10.35 16.60
N ALA A 416 8.27 -10.76 17.09
CA ALA A 416 8.53 -12.16 17.47
C ALA A 416 7.63 -12.63 18.60
N GLU A 417 7.40 -11.83 19.63
CA GLU A 417 6.49 -12.15 20.73
C GLU A 417 5.03 -12.24 20.27
N ASN A 418 4.59 -11.36 19.38
CA ASN A 418 3.26 -11.43 18.79
C ASN A 418 3.05 -12.74 18.02
N VAL A 419 3.99 -13.13 17.15
CA VAL A 419 3.90 -14.42 16.43
C VAL A 419 3.96 -15.61 17.37
N ALA A 420 4.79 -15.57 18.42
CA ALA A 420 4.88 -16.65 19.41
C ALA A 420 3.55 -16.91 20.15
N ARG A 421 2.70 -15.88 20.33
CA ARG A 421 1.35 -16.06 20.94
C ARG A 421 0.45 -16.96 20.09
N TYR A 422 0.60 -16.93 18.77
CA TYR A 422 -0.16 -17.78 17.84
C TYR A 422 0.50 -19.14 17.59
N ALA A 423 1.77 -19.31 17.97
CA ALA A 423 2.53 -20.56 17.83
C ALA A 423 3.23 -20.95 19.14
N PRO A 424 2.47 -21.29 20.20
CA PRO A 424 3.02 -21.52 21.55
C PRO A 424 3.96 -22.72 21.64
N GLY A 425 3.89 -23.66 20.69
CA GLY A 425 4.81 -24.81 20.61
C GLY A 425 6.12 -24.52 19.88
N ALA A 426 6.25 -23.35 19.24
CA ALA A 426 7.44 -23.02 18.46
C ALA A 426 8.55 -22.43 19.34
N THR A 427 9.80 -22.90 19.13
CA THR A 427 10.97 -22.27 19.76
C THR A 427 11.21 -20.87 19.16
N ASN A 428 11.84 -19.97 19.94
CA ASN A 428 12.17 -18.62 19.47
C ASN A 428 12.96 -18.62 18.14
N ASN A 429 13.92 -19.53 17.99
CA ASN A 429 14.68 -19.67 16.75
C ASN A 429 13.77 -20.05 15.55
N ARG A 430 12.78 -20.91 15.78
CA ARG A 430 11.83 -21.31 14.75
C ARG A 430 10.89 -20.15 14.37
N VAL A 431 10.42 -19.37 15.33
CA VAL A 431 9.64 -18.16 15.11
C VAL A 431 10.43 -17.16 14.27
N ARG A 432 11.68 -16.87 14.65
CA ARG A 432 12.55 -15.92 13.91
C ARG A 432 12.89 -16.41 12.51
N ALA A 433 13.16 -17.69 12.32
CA ALA A 433 13.43 -18.27 11.00
C ALA A 433 12.21 -18.16 10.07
N ARG A 434 10.99 -18.32 10.60
CA ARG A 434 9.74 -18.13 9.87
C ARG A 434 9.50 -16.65 9.58
N LEU A 435 9.69 -15.75 10.55
CA LEU A 435 9.56 -14.30 10.40
C LEU A 435 10.52 -13.73 9.36
N ALA A 436 11.72 -14.28 9.22
CA ALA A 436 12.66 -13.86 8.20
C ALA A 436 12.11 -14.01 6.76
N ARG A 437 11.17 -14.95 6.54
CA ARG A 437 10.47 -15.14 5.27
C ARG A 437 9.40 -14.07 5.02
N PHE A 438 8.91 -13.42 6.09
CA PHE A 438 8.02 -12.25 6.05
C PHE A 438 8.81 -10.94 6.18
N LEU A 439 10.12 -10.97 5.85
CA LEU A 439 11.02 -9.82 5.84
C LEU A 439 11.35 -9.21 7.23
N PHE A 440 11.04 -9.90 8.31
CA PHE A 440 11.47 -9.54 9.67
C PHE A 440 12.76 -10.26 10.04
N ARG A 441 13.90 -9.79 9.47
CA ARG A 441 15.22 -10.38 9.69
C ARG A 441 15.97 -9.68 10.83
N GLY A 442 16.74 -10.42 11.61
CA GLY A 442 17.61 -9.88 12.66
C GLY A 442 16.88 -9.00 13.67
N ALA A 443 17.33 -7.77 13.87
CA ALA A 443 16.76 -6.81 14.82
C ALA A 443 15.32 -6.38 14.48
N ARG A 444 14.88 -6.48 13.23
CA ARG A 444 13.50 -6.14 12.84
C ARG A 444 12.45 -7.03 13.54
N ALA A 445 12.79 -8.28 13.86
CA ALA A 445 11.91 -9.17 14.63
C ALA A 445 11.71 -8.72 16.09
N ASP A 446 12.62 -7.90 16.62
CA ASP A 446 12.59 -7.36 17.99
C ASP A 446 11.97 -5.96 18.08
N GLN A 447 11.52 -5.38 16.97
CA GLN A 447 10.81 -4.12 16.98
C GLN A 447 9.43 -4.29 17.61
N LYS A 448 8.98 -3.29 18.39
CA LYS A 448 7.62 -3.25 18.94
C LYS A 448 6.61 -3.03 17.81
N ALA A 449 5.47 -3.73 17.88
CA ALA A 449 4.44 -3.62 16.85
C ALA A 449 3.86 -2.19 16.72
N ALA A 450 3.88 -1.40 17.79
CA ALA A 450 3.46 0.00 17.75
C ALA A 450 4.36 0.91 16.89
N THR A 451 5.64 0.52 16.69
CA THR A 451 6.61 1.33 15.93
C THR A 451 6.67 0.96 14.44
N LEU A 452 5.91 -0.03 14.02
CA LEU A 452 5.86 -0.50 12.64
C LEU A 452 5.04 0.46 11.77
N SER A 453 5.48 0.65 10.53
CA SER A 453 4.66 1.27 9.47
C SER A 453 3.39 0.45 9.21
N GLY A 454 2.40 1.03 8.54
CA GLY A 454 1.15 0.34 8.19
C GLY A 454 1.38 -0.98 7.44
N GLY A 455 2.22 -0.98 6.41
CA GLY A 455 2.58 -2.17 5.64
C GLY A 455 3.37 -3.21 6.45
N GLU A 456 4.33 -2.78 7.30
CA GLU A 456 5.05 -3.68 8.19
C GLU A 456 4.12 -4.30 9.24
N ARG A 457 3.21 -3.51 9.81
CA ARG A 457 2.20 -3.98 10.77
C ARG A 457 1.27 -5.01 10.13
N PHE A 458 0.85 -4.76 8.89
CA PHE A 458 0.07 -5.72 8.12
C PHE A 458 0.84 -7.04 7.90
N ARG A 459 2.09 -6.98 7.43
CA ARG A 459 2.95 -8.15 7.25
C ARG A 459 3.16 -8.94 8.53
N ALA A 460 3.36 -8.25 9.66
CA ALA A 460 3.49 -8.88 10.97
C ALA A 460 2.21 -9.60 11.40
N ALA A 461 1.03 -8.99 11.17
CA ALA A 461 -0.27 -9.59 11.43
C ALA A 461 -0.50 -10.82 10.56
N LEU A 462 -0.22 -10.72 9.26
CA LEU A 462 -0.33 -11.84 8.32
C LEU A 462 0.60 -13.00 8.74
N ALA A 463 1.86 -12.69 9.08
CA ALA A 463 2.81 -13.68 9.59
C ALA A 463 2.29 -14.36 10.86
N ALA A 464 1.75 -13.61 11.81
CA ALA A 464 1.20 -14.15 13.05
C ALA A 464 0.07 -15.15 12.78
N LEU A 465 -0.82 -14.85 11.84
CA LEU A 465 -1.95 -15.71 11.51
C LEU A 465 -1.55 -16.92 10.66
N MET A 466 -0.71 -16.73 9.63
CA MET A 466 -0.30 -17.82 8.74
C MET A 466 0.67 -18.81 9.38
N LEU A 467 1.47 -18.35 10.35
CA LEU A 467 2.42 -19.18 11.09
C LEU A 467 1.82 -19.76 12.39
N ALA A 468 0.53 -19.57 12.65
CA ALA A 468 -0.15 -20.04 13.84
C ALA A 468 -0.10 -21.58 13.98
N GLU A 469 -0.19 -22.06 15.23
CA GLU A 469 -0.30 -23.49 15.54
C GLU A 469 -1.60 -23.73 16.34
N PRO A 470 -2.54 -24.55 15.83
CA PRO A 470 -2.48 -25.28 14.55
C PRO A 470 -2.51 -24.35 13.34
N ALA A 471 -1.86 -24.80 12.24
CA ALA A 471 -1.82 -24.03 10.99
C ALA A 471 -3.24 -23.80 10.46
N PRO A 472 -3.54 -22.59 9.99
CA PRO A 472 -4.86 -22.28 9.47
C PRO A 472 -5.12 -23.05 8.16
N GLN A 473 -6.25 -23.74 8.11
CA GLN A 473 -6.76 -24.39 6.90
C GLN A 473 -7.91 -23.60 6.28
N LEU A 474 -8.44 -22.61 6.99
CA LEU A 474 -9.32 -21.56 6.48
C LEU A 474 -8.78 -20.20 6.93
N LEU A 475 -8.46 -19.35 5.98
CA LEU A 475 -8.03 -17.97 6.23
C LEU A 475 -9.13 -17.02 5.74
N MET A 476 -9.50 -16.08 6.58
CA MET A 476 -10.48 -15.05 6.25
C MET A 476 -9.84 -13.67 6.36
N LEU A 477 -10.01 -12.82 5.35
CA LEU A 477 -9.44 -11.48 5.29
C LEU A 477 -10.56 -10.46 5.06
N ASP A 478 -10.57 -9.38 5.82
CA ASP A 478 -11.55 -8.30 5.71
C ASP A 478 -10.85 -7.02 5.24
N GLU A 479 -11.11 -6.61 3.99
CA GLU A 479 -10.53 -5.46 3.30
C GLU A 479 -8.99 -5.39 3.44
N PRO A 480 -8.26 -6.45 3.06
CA PRO A 480 -6.83 -6.56 3.36
C PRO A 480 -5.95 -5.60 2.58
N THR A 481 -6.44 -5.03 1.46
CA THR A 481 -5.68 -4.07 0.63
C THR A 481 -5.85 -2.63 1.09
N ASN A 482 -6.82 -2.33 1.98
CA ASN A 482 -7.04 -0.97 2.46
C ASN A 482 -5.82 -0.43 3.21
N ASN A 483 -5.39 0.78 2.86
CA ASN A 483 -4.22 1.47 3.42
C ASN A 483 -2.87 0.76 3.20
N LEU A 484 -2.79 -0.23 2.33
CA LEU A 484 -1.53 -0.82 1.89
C LEU A 484 -1.00 -0.09 0.66
N ASP A 485 0.31 0.12 0.62
CA ASP A 485 0.97 0.54 -0.62
C ASP A 485 1.08 -0.63 -1.61
N MET A 486 1.37 -0.31 -2.87
CA MET A 486 1.43 -1.30 -3.94
C MET A 486 2.45 -2.41 -3.71
N ALA A 487 3.58 -2.08 -3.06
CA ALA A 487 4.59 -3.06 -2.68
C ALA A 487 4.02 -4.05 -1.65
N SER A 488 3.31 -3.56 -0.63
CA SER A 488 2.64 -4.38 0.38
C SER A 488 1.52 -5.24 -0.21
N VAL A 489 0.75 -4.72 -1.18
CA VAL A 489 -0.28 -5.50 -1.89
C VAL A 489 0.36 -6.63 -2.69
N ARG A 490 1.45 -6.38 -3.44
CA ARG A 490 2.20 -7.43 -4.13
C ARG A 490 2.72 -8.50 -3.17
N GLN A 491 3.29 -8.09 -2.04
CA GLN A 491 3.77 -9.01 -1.00
C GLN A 491 2.63 -9.87 -0.42
N LEU A 492 1.45 -9.28 -0.19
CA LEU A 492 0.26 -10.01 0.24
C LEU A 492 -0.16 -11.04 -0.81
N THR A 493 -0.24 -10.64 -2.08
CA THR A 493 -0.60 -11.54 -3.19
C THR A 493 0.32 -12.75 -3.24
N THR A 494 1.64 -12.53 -3.24
CA THR A 494 2.65 -13.61 -3.25
C THR A 494 2.54 -14.54 -2.02
N ALA A 495 2.26 -13.98 -0.84
CA ALA A 495 2.04 -14.78 0.36
C ALA A 495 0.78 -15.66 0.24
N LEU A 496 -0.30 -15.13 -0.33
CA LEU A 496 -1.56 -15.86 -0.53
C LEU A 496 -1.47 -16.88 -1.67
N GLU A 497 -0.64 -16.68 -2.69
CA GLU A 497 -0.34 -17.68 -3.71
C GLU A 497 0.27 -18.95 -3.10
N SER A 498 1.12 -18.77 -2.09
CA SER A 498 1.77 -19.89 -1.37
C SER A 498 0.84 -20.59 -0.36
N TYR A 499 -0.37 -20.05 -0.12
CA TYR A 499 -1.33 -20.60 0.82
C TYR A 499 -2.20 -21.66 0.13
N GLU A 500 -2.19 -22.89 0.67
CA GLU A 500 -2.87 -24.08 0.09
C GLU A 500 -4.21 -24.41 0.78
N GLY A 501 -4.65 -23.59 1.72
CA GLY A 501 -5.94 -23.72 2.41
C GLY A 501 -7.09 -23.04 1.69
N ALA A 502 -8.28 -23.13 2.27
CA ALA A 502 -9.44 -22.36 1.83
C ALA A 502 -9.29 -20.89 2.23
N LEU A 503 -9.71 -19.99 1.34
CA LEU A 503 -9.57 -18.55 1.52
C LEU A 503 -10.92 -17.86 1.34
N VAL A 504 -11.28 -16.95 2.25
CA VAL A 504 -12.41 -16.03 2.09
C VAL A 504 -11.89 -14.60 2.20
N VAL A 505 -12.13 -13.80 1.19
CA VAL A 505 -11.68 -12.40 1.14
C VAL A 505 -12.86 -11.49 0.93
N ALA A 506 -13.15 -10.61 1.89
CA ALA A 506 -14.01 -9.46 1.66
C ALA A 506 -13.13 -8.32 1.14
N SER A 507 -13.38 -7.88 -0.09
CA SER A 507 -12.64 -6.76 -0.70
C SER A 507 -13.42 -6.11 -1.83
N HIS A 508 -13.08 -4.85 -2.09
CA HIS A 508 -13.53 -4.05 -3.22
C HIS A 508 -12.45 -3.87 -4.30
N ASP A 509 -11.29 -4.48 -4.11
CA ASP A 509 -10.14 -4.43 -5.02
C ASP A 509 -10.22 -5.63 -5.97
N LEU A 510 -10.85 -5.42 -7.14
CA LEU A 510 -11.05 -6.49 -8.12
C LEU A 510 -9.74 -7.03 -8.70
N PRO A 511 -8.75 -6.19 -9.10
CA PRO A 511 -7.44 -6.67 -9.54
C PRO A 511 -6.74 -7.56 -8.50
N PHE A 512 -6.84 -7.21 -7.22
CA PHE A 512 -6.30 -8.05 -6.15
C PHE A 512 -7.04 -9.39 -6.05
N LEU A 513 -8.38 -9.37 -6.07
CA LEU A 513 -9.18 -10.61 -6.02
C LEU A 513 -8.86 -11.56 -7.19
N GLU A 514 -8.68 -11.03 -8.39
CA GLU A 514 -8.25 -11.81 -9.56
C GLU A 514 -6.84 -12.40 -9.37
N SER A 515 -5.90 -11.59 -8.87
CA SER A 515 -4.51 -12.01 -8.67
C SER A 515 -4.37 -13.15 -7.64
N VAL A 516 -5.22 -13.18 -6.61
CA VAL A 516 -5.20 -14.26 -5.61
C VAL A 516 -5.99 -15.49 -6.04
N GLY A 517 -6.51 -15.54 -7.27
CA GLY A 517 -7.12 -16.73 -7.88
C GLY A 517 -8.48 -17.11 -7.27
N ILE A 518 -9.37 -16.14 -7.10
CA ILE A 518 -10.73 -16.39 -6.61
C ILE A 518 -11.47 -17.37 -7.55
N THR A 519 -12.07 -18.40 -6.97
CA THR A 519 -12.81 -19.44 -7.68
C THR A 519 -14.33 -19.31 -7.55
N ARG A 520 -14.81 -18.57 -6.54
CA ARG A 520 -16.21 -18.43 -6.24
C ARG A 520 -16.52 -17.03 -5.72
N TRP A 521 -17.60 -16.42 -6.23
CA TRP A 521 -17.98 -15.05 -5.90
C TRP A 521 -19.32 -15.02 -5.17
N LEU A 522 -19.34 -14.41 -4.00
CA LEU A 522 -20.52 -14.27 -3.16
C LEU A 522 -20.85 -12.78 -3.00
N LEU A 523 -22.08 -12.41 -3.36
CA LEU A 523 -22.62 -11.06 -3.16
C LEU A 523 -23.53 -11.03 -1.95
N LEU A 524 -23.24 -10.16 -1.00
CA LEU A 524 -24.08 -9.85 0.14
C LEU A 524 -24.82 -8.53 -0.15
N GLU A 525 -26.10 -8.62 -0.45
CA GLU A 525 -26.95 -7.49 -0.82
C GLU A 525 -28.34 -7.65 -0.24
N GLU A 526 -28.95 -6.55 0.23
CA GLU A 526 -30.31 -6.52 0.84
C GLU A 526 -30.52 -7.58 1.93
N GLY A 527 -29.44 -7.93 2.63
CA GLY A 527 -29.48 -8.94 3.68
C GLY A 527 -29.48 -10.38 3.19
N GLU A 528 -29.28 -10.63 1.90
CA GLU A 528 -29.18 -11.97 1.32
C GLU A 528 -27.78 -12.23 0.75
N LEU A 529 -27.28 -13.45 0.94
CA LEU A 529 -26.03 -13.92 0.34
C LEU A 529 -26.34 -14.74 -0.91
N ARG A 530 -25.84 -14.31 -2.06
CA ARG A 530 -26.06 -14.96 -3.36
C ARG A 530 -24.72 -15.28 -4.03
N GLU A 531 -24.67 -16.38 -4.75
CA GLU A 531 -23.55 -16.69 -5.64
C GLU A 531 -23.74 -15.96 -6.96
N ILE A 532 -22.70 -15.32 -7.47
CA ILE A 532 -22.70 -14.56 -8.71
C ILE A 532 -21.51 -14.97 -9.59
N THR A 533 -21.57 -14.62 -10.87
CA THR A 533 -20.42 -14.77 -11.77
C THR A 533 -19.51 -13.55 -11.70
N PRO A 534 -18.22 -13.68 -12.03
CA PRO A 534 -17.28 -12.53 -12.07
C PRO A 534 -17.81 -11.39 -12.96
N GLU A 535 -18.40 -11.71 -14.12
CA GLU A 535 -18.95 -10.71 -15.04
C GLU A 535 -20.10 -9.91 -14.40
N ALA A 536 -20.93 -10.56 -13.58
CA ALA A 536 -22.03 -9.89 -12.89
C ALA A 536 -21.53 -8.82 -11.90
N VAL A 537 -20.30 -8.97 -11.35
CA VAL A 537 -19.68 -7.95 -10.49
C VAL A 537 -19.47 -6.65 -11.25
N TRP A 538 -19.02 -6.76 -12.52
CA TRP A 538 -18.75 -5.61 -13.38
C TRP A 538 -20.03 -4.91 -13.85
N PHE A 539 -21.14 -5.65 -14.02
CA PHE A 539 -22.42 -5.12 -14.50
C PHE A 539 -23.36 -4.68 -13.38
N SER A 540 -23.24 -5.21 -12.17
CA SER A 540 -24.08 -4.83 -11.03
C SER A 540 -23.53 -3.68 -10.20
N ALA A 541 -22.34 -3.20 -10.54
CA ALA A 541 -21.70 -2.03 -9.92
C ALA A 541 -21.85 -0.75 -10.88
#